data_26cbb63d3eeae15ac55bdd6e795cb3f3
#
_entry.id   26cbb63d3eeae15ac55bdd6e795cb3f3
#
_cell.length_a   1.000
_cell.length_b   1.000
_cell.length_c   1.000
_cell.angle_alpha   90.00
_cell.angle_beta   90.00
_cell.angle_gamma   90.00
#
_symmetry.space_group_name_H-M   'P 1'
#
loop_
_entity.id
_entity.type
_entity.pdbx_description
1 polymer ?
#
loop_
_entity_poly.entity_id
_entity_poly.type
_entity_poly.pdbx_seq_one_letter_code
_entity_poly.pdbx_strand_id
1 'polypeptide(L)'
;DALSIQRLKNSGAVIFGKTNVPFNLADFQSYNDVYGTTNNPWDLSKVPGGSSGGSAAALAAGLTGYETGSDIGGSIRNPAHYCGVFGHKPTWGLLPPRGHALPGSLAQSDLTVIGPLGRSAKDLETGVLIMGGPDEIQSAGLKMDLQRSEKKDLKEYKIAAWVNDDIAPVNQEVQNRVLKVAKTISDKGGEVNFEARPDFDMLQAMDTYQSLLLPIMASRTSDDEYNLLKEKLSKLDPNDTSESAYTLRKQTSSLRDYNNANNDRTHLRWKWHEFFKKYDALITPVMATEAFDHNHLNYGERTIMVDNDERPYFEQVFWAGIAIASYLPSTVIPTGLTGEGLPIGIQIIGPEYGDLKTIGLAKLLEEEGYNFIPPANYPD
;
A
#
# COMPACT_ATOMS: atom_id res chain seq x y z
N ASP A 1 -17.71 5.25 -16.37
CA ASP A 1 -17.22 4.34 -15.31
C ASP A 1 -15.80 3.86 -15.62
N ALA A 2 -14.97 3.74 -14.60
CA ALA A 2 -13.72 3.01 -14.73
C ALA A 2 -13.99 1.53 -15.06
N LEU A 3 -13.04 0.85 -15.71
CA LEU A 3 -13.23 -0.55 -16.11
C LEU A 3 -13.46 -1.48 -14.89
N SER A 4 -12.75 -1.24 -13.78
CA SER A 4 -12.97 -1.94 -12.50
C SER A 4 -14.41 -1.79 -12.00
N ILE A 5 -14.96 -0.57 -12.08
CA ILE A 5 -16.33 -0.25 -11.67
C ILE A 5 -17.36 -0.90 -12.62
N GLN A 6 -17.09 -0.89 -13.93
CA GLN A 6 -17.96 -1.61 -14.90
C GLN A 6 -18.03 -3.11 -14.59
N ARG A 7 -16.88 -3.73 -14.28
CA ARG A 7 -16.80 -5.14 -13.94
C ARG A 7 -17.55 -5.47 -12.65
N LEU A 8 -17.42 -4.65 -11.62
CA LEU A 8 -18.19 -4.79 -10.38
C LEU A 8 -19.70 -4.67 -10.64
N LYS A 9 -20.16 -3.66 -11.40
CA LYS A 9 -21.58 -3.51 -11.78
C LYS A 9 -22.08 -4.72 -12.57
N ASN A 10 -21.28 -5.22 -13.51
CA ASN A 10 -21.64 -6.40 -14.30
C ASN A 10 -21.73 -7.69 -13.46
N SER A 11 -21.02 -7.75 -12.31
CA SER A 11 -21.13 -8.85 -11.34
C SER A 11 -22.31 -8.70 -10.37
N GLY A 12 -23.10 -7.62 -10.50
CA GLY A 12 -24.28 -7.37 -9.66
C GLY A 12 -24.04 -6.43 -8.47
N ALA A 13 -22.86 -5.82 -8.35
CA ALA A 13 -22.60 -4.87 -7.28
C ALA A 13 -23.43 -3.58 -7.44
N VAL A 14 -24.00 -3.11 -6.33
CA VAL A 14 -24.70 -1.81 -6.25
C VAL A 14 -23.71 -0.76 -5.80
N ILE A 15 -23.38 0.18 -6.70
CA ILE A 15 -22.47 1.28 -6.42
C ILE A 15 -23.29 2.53 -6.14
N PHE A 16 -23.23 3.06 -4.92
CA PHE A 16 -24.06 4.17 -4.49
C PHE A 16 -23.29 5.46 -4.13
N GLY A 17 -21.94 5.43 -4.21
CA GLY A 17 -21.16 6.63 -3.91
C GLY A 17 -19.67 6.47 -4.12
N LYS A 18 -18.97 7.52 -3.74
CA LYS A 18 -17.51 7.59 -3.58
C LYS A 18 -17.20 8.12 -2.19
N THR A 19 -16.23 7.55 -1.56
CA THR A 19 -15.75 7.96 -0.24
C THR A 19 -14.73 9.11 -0.34
N ASN A 20 -14.46 9.78 0.77
CA ASN A 20 -13.53 10.91 0.82
C ASN A 20 -12.07 10.47 0.65
N VAL A 21 -11.27 11.34 0.07
CA VAL A 21 -9.83 11.15 -0.19
C VAL A 21 -9.09 12.47 0.07
N PRO A 22 -7.77 12.47 0.31
CA PRO A 22 -7.01 13.71 0.39
C PRO A 22 -6.86 14.38 -0.98
N PHE A 23 -6.55 15.67 -0.97
CA PHE A 23 -6.23 16.42 -2.18
C PHE A 23 -5.07 15.74 -2.95
N ASN A 24 -5.21 15.63 -4.27
CA ASN A 24 -4.26 14.95 -5.17
C ASN A 24 -3.92 13.49 -4.79
N LEU A 25 -4.67 12.85 -3.90
CA LEU A 25 -4.41 11.50 -3.36
C LEU A 25 -3.01 11.37 -2.72
N ALA A 26 -2.49 12.44 -2.16
CA ALA A 26 -1.09 12.56 -1.74
C ALA A 26 -0.93 12.75 -0.22
N ASP A 27 -1.53 11.88 0.59
CA ASP A 27 -1.36 11.91 2.04
C ASP A 27 -1.70 10.53 2.66
N PHE A 28 -1.24 10.32 3.91
CA PHE A 28 -1.67 9.23 4.81
C PHE A 28 -2.84 9.64 5.73
N GLN A 29 -3.55 10.68 5.36
CA GLN A 29 -4.77 11.19 5.95
C GLN A 29 -5.79 11.39 4.83
N SER A 30 -7.09 11.54 5.14
CA SER A 30 -8.13 11.76 4.13
C SER A 30 -8.94 13.01 4.45
N TYR A 31 -8.52 14.14 3.90
CA TYR A 31 -9.18 15.43 4.04
C TYR A 31 -9.02 16.29 2.78
N ASN A 32 -9.98 17.16 2.54
CA ASN A 32 -9.94 18.17 1.47
C ASN A 32 -10.93 19.31 1.75
N ASP A 33 -10.80 20.41 1.01
CA ASP A 33 -11.62 21.60 1.20
C ASP A 33 -13.09 21.43 0.77
N VAL A 34 -13.41 20.39 -0.01
CA VAL A 34 -14.77 20.14 -0.51
C VAL A 34 -15.61 19.38 0.50
N TYR A 35 -15.06 18.32 1.11
CA TYR A 35 -15.79 17.39 1.97
C TYR A 35 -15.28 17.37 3.41
N GLY A 36 -14.24 18.14 3.71
CA GLY A 36 -13.64 18.19 5.06
C GLY A 36 -12.82 16.95 5.39
N THR A 37 -12.74 16.63 6.66
CA THR A 37 -11.87 15.58 7.23
C THR A 37 -12.64 14.30 7.50
N THR A 38 -12.12 13.17 7.09
CA THR A 38 -12.59 11.84 7.46
C THR A 38 -11.91 11.41 8.75
N ASN A 39 -12.67 11.01 9.74
CA ASN A 39 -12.18 10.52 11.02
C ASN A 39 -12.10 8.99 11.04
N ASN A 40 -11.25 8.46 11.93
CA ASN A 40 -11.15 7.03 12.14
C ASN A 40 -12.35 6.53 12.98
N PRO A 41 -13.11 5.50 12.55
CA PRO A 41 -14.25 4.99 13.33
C PRO A 41 -13.90 4.42 14.71
N TRP A 42 -12.65 4.07 14.96
CA TRP A 42 -12.18 3.60 16.26
C TRP A 42 -11.99 4.73 17.25
N ASP A 43 -11.48 5.87 16.79
CA ASP A 43 -11.31 7.10 17.54
C ASP A 43 -11.41 8.29 16.58
N LEU A 44 -12.45 9.11 16.76
CA LEU A 44 -12.75 10.23 15.87
C LEU A 44 -11.70 11.35 15.89
N SER A 45 -10.76 11.35 16.84
CA SER A 45 -9.61 12.27 16.86
C SER A 45 -8.46 11.81 15.97
N LYS A 46 -8.48 10.55 15.52
CA LYS A 46 -7.41 9.91 14.76
C LYS A 46 -7.69 9.85 13.26
N VAL A 47 -6.60 9.74 12.48
CA VAL A 47 -6.66 9.62 11.04
C VAL A 47 -7.15 8.22 10.61
N PRO A 48 -7.96 8.09 9.55
CA PRO A 48 -8.34 6.78 8.99
C PRO A 48 -7.27 6.23 8.04
N GLY A 49 -6.17 6.96 7.86
CA GLY A 49 -5.20 6.72 6.79
C GLY A 49 -5.55 7.44 5.49
N GLY A 50 -4.73 7.19 4.49
CA GLY A 50 -4.84 7.80 3.15
C GLY A 50 -4.00 7.06 2.11
N SER A 51 -4.35 7.26 0.87
CA SER A 51 -5.40 8.12 0.33
C SER A 51 -6.80 7.47 0.32
N SER A 52 -6.95 6.14 0.44
CA SER A 52 -8.26 5.46 0.46
C SER A 52 -8.87 5.41 1.89
N GLY A 53 -8.66 6.46 2.72
CA GLY A 53 -9.09 6.45 4.11
C GLY A 53 -10.60 6.49 4.28
N GLY A 54 -11.33 7.19 3.40
CA GLY A 54 -12.79 7.15 3.39
C GLY A 54 -13.33 5.74 3.13
N SER A 55 -12.70 4.97 2.23
CA SER A 55 -13.08 3.57 1.95
C SER A 55 -12.86 2.66 3.16
N ALA A 56 -11.69 2.75 3.79
CA ALA A 56 -11.41 1.94 4.98
C ALA A 56 -12.30 2.32 6.17
N ALA A 57 -12.55 3.62 6.37
CA ALA A 57 -13.46 4.10 7.41
C ALA A 57 -14.90 3.64 7.17
N ALA A 58 -15.39 3.67 5.92
CA ALA A 58 -16.74 3.20 5.57
C ALA A 58 -16.90 1.70 5.83
N LEU A 59 -15.91 0.89 5.47
CA LEU A 59 -15.90 -0.55 5.79
C LEU A 59 -15.87 -0.81 7.29
N ALA A 60 -14.99 -0.15 8.04
CA ALA A 60 -14.85 -0.34 9.47
C ALA A 60 -16.13 0.06 10.22
N ALA A 61 -16.82 1.11 9.75
CA ALA A 61 -18.09 1.59 10.32
C ALA A 61 -19.34 0.81 9.83
N GLY A 62 -19.18 -0.25 9.01
CA GLY A 62 -20.32 -1.02 8.49
C GLY A 62 -21.18 -0.29 7.46
N LEU A 63 -20.75 0.86 6.94
CA LEU A 63 -21.50 1.64 5.95
C LEU A 63 -21.49 1.00 4.56
N THR A 64 -20.47 0.22 4.26
CA THR A 64 -20.32 -0.51 3.00
C THR A 64 -19.87 -1.94 3.26
N GLY A 65 -20.22 -2.86 2.35
CA GLY A 65 -19.78 -4.26 2.45
C GLY A 65 -18.49 -4.53 1.65
N TYR A 66 -18.13 -3.63 0.74
CA TYR A 66 -16.98 -3.77 -0.14
C TYR A 66 -16.54 -2.39 -0.67
N GLU A 67 -15.24 -2.18 -0.79
CA GLU A 67 -14.68 -0.93 -1.27
C GLU A 67 -13.55 -1.16 -2.29
N THR A 68 -13.27 -0.14 -3.08
CA THR A 68 -12.10 -0.09 -3.96
C THR A 68 -11.23 1.11 -3.59
N GLY A 69 -9.92 0.91 -3.65
CA GLY A 69 -8.95 1.96 -3.45
C GLY A 69 -7.89 1.96 -4.53
N SER A 70 -6.90 2.83 -4.39
CA SER A 70 -5.69 2.82 -5.21
C SER A 70 -4.45 2.96 -4.33
N ASP A 71 -3.30 2.51 -4.83
CA ASP A 71 -2.05 2.49 -4.06
C ASP A 71 -0.86 2.80 -4.97
N ILE A 72 -0.09 3.81 -4.60
CA ILE A 72 1.20 4.16 -5.20
C ILE A 72 2.27 4.38 -4.12
N GLY A 73 1.83 4.58 -2.87
CA GLY A 73 2.65 4.86 -1.70
C GLY A 73 2.10 4.25 -0.41
N GLY A 74 1.19 3.24 -0.51
CA GLY A 74 0.52 2.63 0.64
C GLY A 74 -0.97 2.95 0.73
N SER A 75 -1.56 3.60 -0.25
CA SER A 75 -2.91 4.21 -0.13
C SER A 75 -4.09 3.23 -0.05
N ILE A 76 -3.91 1.93 -0.24
CA ILE A 76 -4.83 0.85 0.16
C ILE A 76 -4.40 0.31 1.52
N ARG A 77 -3.11 0.04 1.68
CA ARG A 77 -2.53 -0.70 2.80
C ARG A 77 -2.51 0.11 4.08
N ASN A 78 -2.13 1.39 4.00
CA ASN A 78 -2.12 2.29 5.14
C ASN A 78 -3.52 2.44 5.76
N PRO A 79 -4.59 2.79 5.00
CA PRO A 79 -5.93 2.87 5.59
C PRO A 79 -6.43 1.51 6.12
N ALA A 80 -6.11 0.40 5.44
CA ALA A 80 -6.48 -0.93 5.92
C ALA A 80 -5.85 -1.22 7.29
N HIS A 81 -4.58 -0.85 7.49
CA HIS A 81 -3.87 -0.96 8.75
C HIS A 81 -4.49 -0.09 9.85
N TYR A 82 -4.79 1.20 9.57
CA TYR A 82 -5.31 2.14 10.58
C TYR A 82 -6.77 1.91 10.95
N CYS A 83 -7.56 1.36 10.04
CA CYS A 83 -8.99 1.08 10.29
C CYS A 83 -9.25 -0.39 10.65
N GLY A 84 -8.25 -1.26 10.65
CA GLY A 84 -8.38 -2.67 11.03
C GLY A 84 -9.19 -3.50 10.03
N VAL A 85 -9.12 -3.17 8.74
CA VAL A 85 -9.78 -3.90 7.66
C VAL A 85 -8.76 -4.66 6.80
N PHE A 86 -9.22 -5.52 5.91
CA PHE A 86 -8.39 -6.16 4.90
C PHE A 86 -8.19 -5.24 3.70
N GLY A 87 -6.97 -5.22 3.14
CA GLY A 87 -6.66 -4.46 1.92
C GLY A 87 -5.66 -5.21 1.05
N HIS A 88 -5.85 -5.16 -0.26
CA HIS A 88 -4.92 -5.80 -1.18
C HIS A 88 -4.43 -4.84 -2.26
N LYS A 89 -3.13 -4.62 -2.27
CA LYS A 89 -2.39 -3.96 -3.36
C LYS A 89 -2.00 -5.03 -4.38
N PRO A 90 -2.64 -5.10 -5.55
CA PRO A 90 -2.31 -6.12 -6.53
C PRO A 90 -0.94 -5.94 -7.16
N THR A 91 -0.49 -6.98 -7.85
CA THR A 91 0.58 -6.87 -8.84
C THR A 91 0.25 -5.76 -9.84
N TRP A 92 1.23 -4.92 -10.16
CA TRP A 92 1.03 -3.83 -11.11
C TRP A 92 0.59 -4.35 -12.49
N GLY A 93 -0.41 -3.70 -13.08
CA GLY A 93 -0.98 -4.10 -14.37
C GLY A 93 -2.01 -5.24 -14.31
N LEU A 94 -2.19 -5.91 -13.16
CA LEU A 94 -3.16 -6.99 -13.02
C LEU A 94 -4.61 -6.49 -13.09
N LEU A 95 -4.90 -5.36 -12.43
CA LEU A 95 -6.19 -4.67 -12.49
C LEU A 95 -6.02 -3.41 -13.37
N PRO A 96 -6.66 -3.35 -14.54
CA PRO A 96 -6.47 -2.23 -15.45
C PRO A 96 -7.05 -0.93 -14.86
N PRO A 97 -6.27 0.15 -14.81
CA PRO A 97 -6.69 1.42 -14.20
C PRO A 97 -7.50 2.30 -15.14
N ARG A 98 -7.86 1.85 -16.34
CA ARG A 98 -8.59 2.64 -17.32
C ARG A 98 -9.85 3.29 -16.72
N GLY A 99 -9.91 4.61 -16.78
CA GLY A 99 -10.99 5.42 -16.20
C GLY A 99 -10.83 5.75 -14.71
N HIS A 100 -9.83 5.20 -14.02
CA HIS A 100 -9.39 5.63 -12.70
C HIS A 100 -8.18 6.58 -12.87
N ALA A 101 -8.45 7.77 -13.37
CA ALA A 101 -7.43 8.76 -13.71
C ALA A 101 -8.06 10.16 -13.78
N LEU A 102 -7.21 11.17 -13.89
CA LEU A 102 -7.67 12.52 -14.17
C LEU A 102 -8.42 12.58 -15.51
N PRO A 103 -9.39 13.50 -15.68
CA PRO A 103 -10.13 13.66 -16.91
C PRO A 103 -9.20 13.75 -18.13
N GLY A 104 -9.50 12.94 -19.17
CA GLY A 104 -8.71 12.90 -20.42
C GLY A 104 -7.49 11.97 -20.39
N SER A 105 -7.06 11.43 -19.25
CA SER A 105 -5.97 10.47 -19.16
C SER A 105 -6.49 9.03 -19.34
N LEU A 106 -5.93 8.30 -20.31
CA LEU A 106 -6.22 6.88 -20.55
C LEU A 106 -4.99 5.98 -20.30
N ALA A 107 -3.79 6.55 -20.30
CA ALA A 107 -2.57 5.81 -20.09
C ALA A 107 -2.48 5.29 -18.66
N GLN A 108 -1.99 4.06 -18.51
CA GLN A 108 -1.67 3.49 -17.19
C GLN A 108 -0.47 4.24 -16.59
N SER A 109 -0.67 4.83 -15.42
CA SER A 109 0.42 5.39 -14.64
C SER A 109 1.28 4.27 -14.08
N ASP A 110 2.60 4.44 -14.16
CA ASP A 110 3.53 3.53 -13.50
C ASP A 110 3.32 3.54 -11.97
N LEU A 111 3.69 2.47 -11.29
CA LEU A 111 3.57 2.21 -9.85
C LEU A 111 2.13 2.17 -9.32
N THR A 112 1.20 2.92 -9.90
CA THR A 112 -0.18 3.01 -9.42
C THR A 112 -0.96 1.73 -9.70
N VAL A 113 -1.64 1.23 -8.69
CA VAL A 113 -2.59 0.10 -8.80
C VAL A 113 -3.95 0.49 -8.22
N ILE A 114 -5.00 -0.18 -8.70
CA ILE A 114 -6.32 -0.23 -8.06
C ILE A 114 -6.42 -1.56 -7.33
N GLY A 115 -7.08 -1.61 -6.20
CA GLY A 115 -7.27 -2.87 -5.48
C GLY A 115 -8.45 -2.84 -4.52
N PRO A 116 -8.85 -4.03 -4.05
CA PRO A 116 -9.96 -4.21 -3.12
C PRO A 116 -9.59 -3.88 -1.68
N LEU A 117 -10.58 -3.36 -0.94
CA LEU A 117 -10.66 -3.39 0.51
C LEU A 117 -11.94 -4.13 0.92
N GLY A 118 -11.88 -4.87 2.03
CA GLY A 118 -12.99 -5.69 2.53
C GLY A 118 -12.86 -5.99 4.01
N ARG A 119 -13.78 -6.78 4.54
CA ARG A 119 -13.77 -7.23 5.94
C ARG A 119 -13.28 -8.66 6.11
N SER A 120 -12.92 -9.32 5.00
CA SER A 120 -12.36 -10.68 4.98
C SER A 120 -11.35 -10.85 3.85
N ALA A 121 -10.46 -11.83 3.96
CA ALA A 121 -9.57 -12.21 2.87
C ALA A 121 -10.36 -12.75 1.65
N LYS A 122 -11.55 -13.32 1.88
CA LYS A 122 -12.45 -13.76 0.80
C LYS A 122 -12.97 -12.58 -0.04
N ASP A 123 -13.26 -11.44 0.59
CA ASP A 123 -13.68 -10.23 -0.13
C ASP A 123 -12.58 -9.76 -1.08
N LEU A 124 -11.32 -9.79 -0.61
CA LEU A 124 -10.17 -9.43 -1.44
C LEU A 124 -10.03 -10.35 -2.66
N GLU A 125 -10.14 -11.67 -2.46
CA GLU A 125 -10.09 -12.63 -3.58
C GLU A 125 -11.20 -12.38 -4.58
N THR A 126 -12.43 -12.19 -4.10
CA THR A 126 -13.60 -11.88 -4.93
C THR A 126 -13.35 -10.63 -5.76
N GLY A 127 -12.83 -9.57 -5.14
CA GLY A 127 -12.51 -8.33 -5.82
C GLY A 127 -11.43 -8.46 -6.88
N VAL A 128 -10.34 -9.14 -6.59
CA VAL A 128 -9.27 -9.39 -7.56
C VAL A 128 -9.78 -10.17 -8.77
N LEU A 129 -10.60 -11.20 -8.55
CA LEU A 129 -11.14 -12.04 -9.62
C LEU A 129 -12.17 -11.31 -10.50
N ILE A 130 -12.97 -10.40 -9.91
CA ILE A 130 -13.97 -9.63 -10.67
C ILE A 130 -13.29 -8.48 -11.42
N MET A 131 -12.43 -7.70 -10.77
CA MET A 131 -11.85 -6.50 -11.36
C MET A 131 -10.63 -6.79 -12.24
N GLY A 132 -9.93 -7.91 -12.01
CA GLY A 132 -8.67 -8.27 -12.65
C GLY A 132 -8.79 -8.70 -14.11
N GLY A 133 -7.64 -8.84 -14.73
CA GLY A 133 -7.50 -9.27 -16.12
C GLY A 133 -7.37 -8.12 -17.12
N PRO A 134 -6.94 -8.45 -18.35
CA PRO A 134 -6.64 -7.48 -19.39
C PRO A 134 -7.87 -6.65 -19.78
N ASP A 135 -7.66 -5.44 -20.29
CA ASP A 135 -8.72 -4.64 -20.93
C ASP A 135 -9.13 -5.23 -22.30
N GLU A 136 -10.05 -4.58 -23.00
CA GLU A 136 -10.60 -5.06 -24.26
C GLU A 136 -9.55 -5.18 -25.37
N ILE A 137 -8.52 -4.31 -25.37
CA ILE A 137 -7.42 -4.35 -26.35
C ILE A 137 -6.48 -5.49 -26.01
N GLN A 138 -6.06 -5.56 -24.76
CA GLN A 138 -5.10 -6.57 -24.28
C GLN A 138 -5.68 -7.99 -24.31
N SER A 139 -6.99 -8.14 -24.11
CA SER A 139 -7.69 -9.43 -24.06
C SER A 139 -7.63 -10.22 -25.39
N ALA A 140 -7.27 -9.55 -26.49
CA ALA A 140 -7.01 -10.23 -27.77
C ALA A 140 -5.79 -11.18 -27.68
N GLY A 141 -4.83 -10.91 -26.80
CA GLY A 141 -3.60 -11.71 -26.66
C GLY A 141 -3.26 -12.16 -25.24
N LEU A 142 -3.89 -11.61 -24.22
CA LEU A 142 -3.57 -11.87 -22.82
C LEU A 142 -4.79 -12.43 -22.06
N LYS A 143 -4.52 -13.28 -21.08
CA LYS A 143 -5.51 -13.78 -20.11
C LYS A 143 -4.93 -13.71 -18.72
N MET A 144 -5.77 -13.41 -17.73
CA MET A 144 -5.41 -13.56 -16.33
C MET A 144 -5.54 -15.02 -15.92
N ASP A 145 -4.42 -15.63 -15.50
CA ASP A 145 -4.37 -17.00 -15.00
C ASP A 145 -3.57 -17.03 -13.68
N LEU A 146 -4.19 -16.53 -12.61
CA LEU A 146 -3.57 -16.48 -11.29
C LEU A 146 -3.69 -17.83 -10.59
N GLN A 147 -2.55 -18.33 -10.14
CA GLN A 147 -2.49 -19.57 -9.39
C GLN A 147 -2.77 -19.31 -7.90
N ARG A 148 -3.70 -20.08 -7.34
CA ARG A 148 -3.91 -20.14 -5.88
C ARG A 148 -2.75 -20.86 -5.20
N SER A 149 -2.58 -20.61 -3.90
CA SER A 149 -1.71 -21.48 -3.10
C SER A 149 -2.28 -22.90 -3.05
N GLU A 150 -1.44 -23.90 -3.29
CA GLU A 150 -1.78 -25.31 -3.06
C GLU A 150 -1.73 -25.67 -1.58
N LYS A 151 -1.05 -24.86 -0.76
CA LYS A 151 -0.88 -25.04 0.68
C LYS A 151 -2.19 -24.77 1.42
N LYS A 152 -2.55 -25.71 2.29
CA LYS A 152 -3.82 -25.71 3.04
C LYS A 152 -3.63 -25.50 4.54
N ASP A 153 -2.37 -25.46 5.00
CA ASP A 153 -2.02 -25.40 6.41
C ASP A 153 -0.79 -24.50 6.58
N LEU A 154 -0.73 -23.75 7.68
CA LEU A 154 0.41 -22.85 7.98
C LEU A 154 1.73 -23.60 8.11
N LYS A 155 1.71 -24.89 8.52
CA LYS A 155 2.93 -25.73 8.61
C LYS A 155 3.65 -25.94 7.27
N GLU A 156 2.97 -25.71 6.15
CA GLU A 156 3.53 -25.89 4.82
C GLU A 156 4.28 -24.64 4.33
N TYR A 157 4.14 -23.49 5.06
CA TYR A 157 4.70 -22.23 4.65
C TYR A 157 6.11 -21.99 5.17
N LYS A 158 6.92 -21.41 4.30
CA LYS A 158 8.24 -20.87 4.61
C LYS A 158 8.22 -19.37 4.42
N ILE A 159 8.23 -18.63 5.53
CA ILE A 159 8.01 -17.20 5.58
C ILE A 159 9.30 -16.46 5.99
N ALA A 160 9.60 -15.35 5.32
CA ALA A 160 10.52 -14.36 5.84
C ALA A 160 9.73 -13.33 6.67
N ALA A 161 10.32 -12.85 7.77
CA ALA A 161 9.74 -11.82 8.61
C ALA A 161 10.72 -10.64 8.76
N TRP A 162 10.26 -9.44 8.43
CA TRP A 162 11.04 -8.21 8.59
C TRP A 162 10.30 -7.29 9.57
N VAL A 163 10.79 -7.24 10.81
CA VAL A 163 10.05 -6.67 11.94
C VAL A 163 10.29 -5.17 12.09
N ASN A 164 11.52 -4.73 11.84
CA ASN A 164 11.96 -3.34 11.98
C ASN A 164 13.16 -3.08 11.06
N ASP A 165 13.43 -1.81 10.76
CA ASP A 165 14.61 -1.38 10.00
C ASP A 165 15.08 -0.01 10.49
N ASP A 166 16.41 0.20 10.55
CA ASP A 166 17.01 1.47 11.00
C ASP A 166 16.74 2.62 10.02
N ILE A 167 16.46 2.33 8.74
CA ILE A 167 16.12 3.33 7.73
C ILE A 167 14.76 3.96 8.04
N ALA A 168 13.80 3.15 8.48
CA ALA A 168 12.44 3.59 8.81
C ALA A 168 11.91 2.79 10.00
N PRO A 169 12.34 3.10 11.23
CA PRO A 169 11.94 2.35 12.40
C PRO A 169 10.43 2.41 12.62
N VAL A 170 9.90 1.35 13.22
CA VAL A 170 8.50 1.27 13.63
C VAL A 170 8.41 1.12 15.14
N ASN A 171 7.31 1.60 15.73
CA ASN A 171 7.12 1.54 17.17
C ASN A 171 6.98 0.09 17.68
N GLN A 172 7.14 -0.09 18.99
CA GLN A 172 7.16 -1.41 19.61
C GLN A 172 5.83 -2.17 19.42
N GLU A 173 4.70 -1.47 19.40
CA GLU A 173 3.37 -2.09 19.16
C GLU A 173 3.28 -2.74 17.77
N VAL A 174 3.75 -2.04 16.73
CA VAL A 174 3.81 -2.57 15.37
C VAL A 174 4.77 -3.76 15.28
N GLN A 175 5.97 -3.65 15.89
CA GLN A 175 6.91 -4.77 15.94
C GLN A 175 6.29 -6.01 16.60
N ASN A 176 5.60 -5.83 17.74
CA ASN A 176 4.94 -6.91 18.46
C ASN A 176 3.87 -7.61 17.60
N ARG A 177 3.18 -6.87 16.69
CA ARG A 177 2.18 -7.47 15.78
C ARG A 177 2.81 -8.34 14.72
N VAL A 178 3.90 -7.90 14.11
CA VAL A 178 4.66 -8.74 13.16
C VAL A 178 5.19 -10.00 13.85
N LEU A 179 5.79 -9.85 15.03
CA LEU A 179 6.29 -10.98 15.84
C LEU A 179 5.18 -11.95 16.24
N LYS A 180 3.98 -11.44 16.62
CA LYS A 180 2.83 -12.27 16.97
C LYS A 180 2.37 -13.14 15.79
N VAL A 181 2.27 -12.56 14.60
CA VAL A 181 1.88 -13.32 13.37
C VAL A 181 2.96 -14.35 13.03
N ALA A 182 4.25 -13.96 13.08
CA ALA A 182 5.38 -14.86 12.86
C ALA A 182 5.36 -16.04 13.85
N LYS A 183 5.10 -15.76 15.13
CA LYS A 183 4.96 -16.80 16.17
C LYS A 183 3.79 -17.73 15.90
N THR A 184 2.63 -17.23 15.50
CA THR A 184 1.47 -18.06 15.16
C THR A 184 1.82 -19.06 14.04
N ILE A 185 2.50 -18.59 12.98
CA ILE A 185 2.95 -19.46 11.88
C ILE A 185 3.91 -20.54 12.41
N SER A 186 4.89 -20.15 13.24
CA SER A 186 5.85 -21.10 13.83
C SER A 186 5.18 -22.11 14.77
N ASP A 187 4.27 -21.67 15.64
CA ASP A 187 3.53 -22.54 16.57
C ASP A 187 2.68 -23.58 15.83
N LYS A 188 2.24 -23.27 14.62
CA LYS A 188 1.53 -24.19 13.71
C LYS A 188 2.46 -25.06 12.86
N GLY A 189 3.77 -24.95 13.06
CA GLY A 189 4.79 -25.78 12.40
C GLY A 189 5.35 -25.21 11.10
N GLY A 190 5.01 -23.97 10.74
CA GLY A 190 5.60 -23.25 9.59
C GLY A 190 7.03 -22.79 9.89
N GLU A 191 7.83 -22.62 8.86
CA GLU A 191 9.20 -22.08 8.97
C GLU A 191 9.18 -20.55 8.88
N VAL A 192 9.76 -19.86 9.87
CA VAL A 192 9.91 -18.40 9.85
C VAL A 192 11.40 -18.02 9.98
N ASN A 193 11.87 -17.17 9.06
CA ASN A 193 13.23 -16.66 9.05
C ASN A 193 13.23 -15.14 9.20
N PHE A 194 13.76 -14.64 10.31
CA PHE A 194 13.84 -13.21 10.63
C PHE A 194 15.03 -12.48 9.97
N GLU A 195 16.04 -13.24 9.52
CA GLU A 195 17.25 -12.68 8.91
C GLU A 195 17.18 -12.63 7.38
N ALA A 196 16.18 -13.28 6.80
CA ALA A 196 16.06 -13.37 5.34
C ALA A 196 15.72 -12.01 4.74
N ARG A 197 16.56 -11.57 3.81
CA ARG A 197 16.39 -10.34 3.01
C ARG A 197 16.66 -10.65 1.55
N PRO A 198 16.08 -9.90 0.60
CA PRO A 198 16.51 -9.98 -0.80
C PRO A 198 17.95 -9.46 -0.94
N ASP A 199 18.66 -9.98 -1.93
CA ASP A 199 20.08 -9.68 -2.16
C ASP A 199 20.25 -8.34 -2.93
N PHE A 200 19.97 -7.22 -2.26
CA PHE A 200 20.25 -5.86 -2.75
C PHE A 200 20.36 -4.86 -1.60
N ASP A 201 20.98 -3.73 -1.88
CA ASP A 201 21.05 -2.60 -0.95
C ASP A 201 19.68 -1.89 -0.84
N MET A 202 19.15 -1.76 0.38
CA MET A 202 17.81 -1.20 0.60
C MET A 202 17.77 0.32 0.40
N LEU A 203 18.85 1.05 0.72
CA LEU A 203 18.91 2.49 0.47
C LEU A 203 18.87 2.77 -1.05
N GLN A 204 19.61 1.97 -1.84
CA GLN A 204 19.57 2.05 -3.30
C GLN A 204 18.18 1.69 -3.84
N ALA A 205 17.52 0.68 -3.29
CA ALA A 205 16.17 0.30 -3.68
C ALA A 205 15.16 1.42 -3.41
N MET A 206 15.29 2.09 -2.27
CA MET A 206 14.46 3.25 -1.93
C MET A 206 14.75 4.46 -2.81
N ASP A 207 16.02 4.74 -3.14
CA ASP A 207 16.36 5.79 -4.12
C ASP A 207 15.75 5.49 -5.50
N THR A 208 15.79 4.22 -5.94
CA THR A 208 15.14 3.78 -7.18
C THR A 208 13.63 4.03 -7.12
N TYR A 209 12.98 3.68 -6.01
CA TYR A 209 11.54 3.93 -5.82
C TYR A 209 11.21 5.43 -5.87
N GLN A 210 11.96 6.27 -5.14
CA GLN A 210 11.78 7.73 -5.15
C GLN A 210 12.03 8.33 -6.54
N SER A 211 13.00 7.81 -7.28
CA SER A 211 13.32 8.24 -8.65
C SER A 211 12.20 7.94 -9.64
N LEU A 212 11.36 6.96 -9.36
CA LEU A 212 10.16 6.63 -10.14
C LEU A 212 8.91 7.35 -9.62
N LEU A 213 8.73 7.44 -8.30
CA LEU A 213 7.55 8.01 -7.67
C LEU A 213 7.45 9.54 -7.86
N LEU A 214 8.52 10.26 -7.55
CA LEU A 214 8.49 11.72 -7.50
C LEU A 214 8.20 12.38 -8.85
N PRO A 215 8.73 11.91 -9.99
CA PRO A 215 8.35 12.43 -11.30
C PRO A 215 6.89 12.14 -11.65
N ILE A 216 6.35 10.98 -11.26
CA ILE A 216 4.93 10.63 -11.46
C ILE A 216 4.05 11.59 -10.66
N MET A 217 4.38 11.85 -9.41
CA MET A 217 3.62 12.80 -8.58
C MET A 217 3.67 14.20 -9.17
N ALA A 218 4.84 14.68 -9.60
CA ALA A 218 5.00 15.97 -10.24
C ALA A 218 4.25 16.09 -11.59
N SER A 219 4.14 15.00 -12.35
CA SER A 219 3.39 14.99 -13.63
C SER A 219 1.88 15.17 -13.48
N ARG A 220 1.35 15.13 -12.25
CA ARG A 220 -0.08 15.31 -11.93
C ARG A 220 -0.40 16.75 -11.52
N THR A 221 0.59 17.60 -11.36
CA THR A 221 0.42 19.02 -11.04
C THR A 221 0.05 19.83 -12.30
N SER A 222 -0.44 21.04 -12.11
CA SER A 222 -0.71 21.96 -13.23
C SER A 222 0.58 22.38 -13.95
N ASP A 223 0.44 22.89 -15.18
CA ASP A 223 1.59 23.40 -15.95
C ASP A 223 2.31 24.52 -15.20
N ASP A 224 1.57 25.41 -14.51
CA ASP A 224 2.14 26.50 -13.72
C ASP A 224 2.95 25.97 -12.54
N GLU A 225 2.41 25.01 -11.78
CA GLU A 225 3.13 24.39 -10.67
C GLU A 225 4.38 23.66 -11.15
N TYR A 226 4.30 22.91 -12.25
CA TYR A 226 5.46 22.22 -12.82
C TYR A 226 6.52 23.17 -13.34
N ASN A 227 6.11 24.29 -13.98
CA ASN A 227 7.05 25.34 -14.41
C ASN A 227 7.74 26.00 -13.21
N LEU A 228 7.03 26.18 -12.08
CA LEU A 228 7.63 26.69 -10.84
C LEU A 228 8.70 25.72 -10.29
N LEU A 229 8.48 24.41 -10.37
CA LEU A 229 9.51 23.42 -9.98
C LEU A 229 10.77 23.55 -10.85
N LYS A 230 10.61 23.71 -12.16
CA LYS A 230 11.74 23.93 -13.09
C LYS A 230 12.48 25.25 -12.82
N GLU A 231 11.76 26.30 -12.49
CA GLU A 231 12.37 27.57 -12.11
C GLU A 231 13.19 27.43 -10.81
N LYS A 232 12.63 26.76 -9.78
CA LYS A 232 13.37 26.48 -8.54
C LYS A 232 14.62 25.66 -8.80
N LEU A 233 14.52 24.62 -9.64
CA LEU A 233 15.68 23.80 -10.02
C LEU A 233 16.79 24.64 -10.70
N SER A 234 16.42 25.59 -11.58
CA SER A 234 17.41 26.44 -12.28
C SER A 234 18.19 27.35 -11.34
N LYS A 235 17.66 27.62 -10.14
CA LYS A 235 18.27 28.48 -9.10
C LYS A 235 18.93 27.65 -8.00
N LEU A 236 18.79 26.32 -8.02
CA LEU A 236 19.34 25.45 -6.99
C LEU A 236 20.85 25.36 -7.10
N ASP A 237 21.54 25.46 -5.96
CA ASP A 237 22.98 25.14 -5.90
C ASP A 237 23.20 23.67 -6.31
N PRO A 238 24.03 23.40 -7.31
CA PRO A 238 24.36 22.02 -7.71
C PRO A 238 24.89 21.14 -6.55
N ASN A 239 25.53 21.74 -5.57
CA ASN A 239 26.11 21.06 -4.39
C ASN A 239 25.14 20.98 -3.20
N ASP A 240 23.92 21.50 -3.30
CA ASP A 240 22.92 21.36 -2.24
C ASP A 240 22.49 19.89 -2.11
N THR A 241 22.76 19.28 -0.96
CA THR A 241 22.42 17.88 -0.62
C THR A 241 21.22 17.77 0.32
N SER A 242 20.49 18.87 0.56
CA SER A 242 19.29 18.84 1.39
C SER A 242 18.21 17.95 0.82
N GLU A 243 17.31 17.47 1.65
CA GLU A 243 16.16 16.63 1.25
C GLU A 243 15.25 17.37 0.25
N SER A 244 15.07 18.68 0.43
CA SER A 244 14.32 19.52 -0.50
C SER A 244 14.98 19.60 -1.88
N ALA A 245 16.31 19.71 -1.94
CA ALA A 245 17.07 19.70 -3.18
C ALA A 245 17.02 18.33 -3.87
N TYR A 246 17.13 17.26 -3.10
CA TYR A 246 16.96 15.88 -3.58
C TYR A 246 15.58 15.68 -4.21
N THR A 247 14.53 16.03 -3.48
CA THR A 247 13.13 15.91 -3.94
C THR A 247 12.90 16.72 -5.23
N LEU A 248 13.36 17.96 -5.28
CA LEU A 248 13.20 18.83 -6.45
C LEU A 248 13.89 18.25 -7.70
N ARG A 249 15.12 17.72 -7.56
CA ARG A 249 15.81 17.04 -8.67
C ARG A 249 15.07 15.84 -9.18
N LYS A 250 14.50 15.02 -8.29
CA LYS A 250 13.71 13.83 -8.67
C LYS A 250 12.39 14.22 -9.35
N GLN A 251 11.66 15.20 -8.81
CA GLN A 251 10.40 15.72 -9.40
C GLN A 251 10.58 16.25 -10.83
N THR A 252 11.75 16.78 -11.15
CA THR A 252 12.08 17.39 -12.44
C THR A 252 13.03 16.57 -13.30
N SER A 253 13.20 15.29 -12.97
CA SER A 253 14.11 14.39 -13.67
C SER A 253 13.76 14.22 -15.15
N SER A 254 14.78 13.96 -15.96
CA SER A 254 14.59 13.72 -17.39
C SER A 254 14.01 12.33 -17.66
N LEU A 255 13.47 12.11 -18.86
CA LEU A 255 13.07 10.78 -19.32
C LEU A 255 14.25 9.78 -19.28
N ARG A 256 15.48 10.26 -19.52
CA ARG A 256 16.68 9.43 -19.42
C ARG A 256 16.89 8.91 -17.99
N ASP A 257 16.75 9.80 -16.99
CA ASP A 257 16.92 9.44 -15.58
C ASP A 257 15.81 8.47 -15.15
N TYR A 258 14.58 8.71 -15.59
CA TYR A 258 13.46 7.80 -15.35
C TYR A 258 13.70 6.41 -15.95
N ASN A 259 14.20 6.33 -17.17
CA ASN A 259 14.52 5.05 -17.81
C ASN A 259 15.67 4.32 -17.10
N ASN A 260 16.67 5.03 -16.59
CA ASN A 260 17.73 4.43 -15.77
C ASN A 260 17.13 3.84 -14.49
N ALA A 261 16.33 4.59 -13.74
CA ALA A 261 15.63 4.11 -12.54
C ALA A 261 14.70 2.92 -12.84
N ASN A 262 14.04 2.91 -14.01
CA ASN A 262 13.23 1.77 -14.45
C ASN A 262 14.08 0.52 -14.75
N ASN A 263 15.29 0.68 -15.27
CA ASN A 263 16.22 -0.43 -15.42
C ASN A 263 16.69 -0.96 -14.06
N ASP A 264 17.03 -0.08 -13.12
CA ASP A 264 17.42 -0.46 -11.76
C ASP A 264 16.27 -1.20 -11.04
N ARG A 265 15.03 -0.71 -11.14
CA ARG A 265 13.85 -1.44 -10.68
C ARG A 265 13.75 -2.84 -11.28
N THR A 266 14.08 -2.99 -12.56
CA THR A 266 14.02 -4.31 -13.23
C THR A 266 15.02 -5.27 -12.60
N HIS A 267 16.22 -4.80 -12.24
CA HIS A 267 17.16 -5.60 -11.46
C HIS A 267 16.60 -5.98 -10.08
N LEU A 268 15.95 -5.05 -9.38
CA LEU A 268 15.28 -5.37 -8.10
C LEU A 268 14.20 -6.44 -8.27
N ARG A 269 13.38 -6.37 -9.33
CA ARG A 269 12.36 -7.41 -9.62
C ARG A 269 12.97 -8.80 -9.76
N TRP A 270 14.11 -8.94 -10.44
CA TRP A 270 14.81 -10.22 -10.56
C TRP A 270 15.38 -10.70 -9.22
N LYS A 271 15.90 -9.81 -8.38
CA LYS A 271 16.36 -10.15 -7.03
C LYS A 271 15.20 -10.64 -6.14
N TRP A 272 14.02 -9.99 -6.22
CA TRP A 272 12.80 -10.47 -5.55
C TRP A 272 12.35 -11.82 -6.08
N HIS A 273 12.41 -12.05 -7.39
CA HIS A 273 12.10 -13.35 -7.98
C HIS A 273 12.98 -14.46 -7.39
N GLU A 274 14.29 -14.24 -7.26
CA GLU A 274 15.22 -15.21 -6.62
C GLU A 274 14.91 -15.40 -5.12
N PHE A 275 14.52 -14.35 -4.41
CA PHE A 275 14.10 -14.42 -3.01
C PHE A 275 12.87 -15.31 -2.85
N PHE A 276 11.84 -15.11 -3.66
CA PHE A 276 10.60 -15.88 -3.60
C PHE A 276 10.68 -17.31 -4.16
N LYS A 277 11.83 -17.75 -4.68
CA LYS A 277 12.11 -19.17 -4.88
C LYS A 277 12.39 -19.90 -3.57
N LYS A 278 12.76 -19.17 -2.52
CA LYS A 278 13.13 -19.71 -1.21
C LYS A 278 12.05 -19.52 -0.16
N TYR A 279 11.22 -18.48 -0.29
CA TYR A 279 10.19 -18.09 0.65
C TYR A 279 8.85 -17.92 -0.08
N ASP A 280 7.77 -18.33 0.58
CA ASP A 280 6.41 -18.21 0.03
C ASP A 280 5.88 -16.79 0.13
N ALA A 281 6.25 -16.08 1.19
CA ALA A 281 5.91 -14.68 1.43
C ALA A 281 6.92 -14.02 2.37
N LEU A 282 6.87 -12.69 2.40
CA LEU A 282 7.51 -11.83 3.39
C LEU A 282 6.43 -11.11 4.19
N ILE A 283 6.49 -11.17 5.52
CA ILE A 283 5.63 -10.37 6.40
C ILE A 283 6.42 -9.19 6.97
N THR A 284 5.78 -8.00 6.95
CA THR A 284 6.41 -6.74 7.41
C THR A 284 5.38 -5.82 8.05
N PRO A 285 5.83 -4.74 8.76
CA PRO A 285 4.98 -3.60 9.05
C PRO A 285 4.32 -3.03 7.79
N VAL A 286 3.24 -2.29 7.98
CA VAL A 286 2.60 -1.47 6.94
C VAL A 286 3.04 -0.01 7.04
N MET A 287 3.00 0.51 8.26
CA MET A 287 3.36 1.89 8.64
C MET A 287 4.18 1.86 9.93
N ALA A 288 4.71 3.03 10.30
CA ALA A 288 5.58 3.17 11.47
C ALA A 288 4.84 3.04 12.81
N THR A 289 3.57 3.43 12.86
CA THR A 289 2.75 3.46 14.08
C THR A 289 1.31 3.04 13.78
N GLU A 290 0.47 2.88 14.79
CA GLU A 290 -0.99 2.95 14.71
C GLU A 290 -1.47 4.33 14.25
N ALA A 291 -2.80 4.51 14.10
CA ALA A 291 -3.39 5.79 13.68
C ALA A 291 -3.03 6.93 14.66
N PHE A 292 -2.57 8.05 14.12
CA PHE A 292 -2.13 9.26 14.83
C PHE A 292 -3.19 10.38 14.75
N ASP A 293 -2.99 11.46 15.50
CA ASP A 293 -3.88 12.62 15.49
C ASP A 293 -3.86 13.36 14.14
N HIS A 294 -4.98 13.97 13.76
CA HIS A 294 -5.04 14.78 12.56
C HIS A 294 -3.99 15.88 12.56
N ASN A 295 -3.22 15.99 11.47
CA ASN A 295 -2.18 17.00 11.30
C ASN A 295 -2.26 17.57 9.88
N HIS A 296 -2.78 18.79 9.75
CA HIS A 296 -2.98 19.47 8.47
C HIS A 296 -1.92 20.54 8.20
N LEU A 297 -0.77 20.52 8.88
CA LEU A 297 0.39 21.35 8.54
C LEU A 297 0.89 21.05 7.12
N ASN A 298 1.76 21.89 6.58
CA ASN A 298 2.41 21.61 5.29
C ASN A 298 3.27 20.34 5.38
N TYR A 299 3.42 19.62 4.30
CA TYR A 299 4.12 18.32 4.27
C TYR A 299 5.52 18.35 4.87
N GLY A 300 6.31 19.41 4.60
CA GLY A 300 7.67 19.53 5.13
C GLY A 300 7.76 19.91 6.62
N GLU A 301 6.63 20.23 7.26
CA GLU A 301 6.54 20.59 8.68
C GLU A 301 6.02 19.45 9.55
N ARG A 302 5.64 18.33 8.91
CA ARG A 302 5.02 17.20 9.61
C ARG A 302 6.05 16.20 10.08
N THR A 303 5.86 15.78 11.30
CA THR A 303 6.60 14.68 11.92
C THR A 303 5.62 13.65 12.47
N ILE A 304 6.13 12.48 12.83
CA ILE A 304 5.41 11.41 13.50
C ILE A 304 6.26 10.91 14.67
N MET A 305 5.61 10.64 15.79
CA MET A 305 6.28 10.03 16.94
C MET A 305 6.35 8.51 16.77
N VAL A 306 7.55 7.96 16.74
CA VAL A 306 7.81 6.51 16.73
C VAL A 306 8.43 6.16 18.07
N ASP A 307 7.66 5.58 18.99
CA ASP A 307 7.97 5.46 20.41
C ASP A 307 8.32 6.84 21.02
N ASN A 308 9.59 7.08 21.34
CA ASN A 308 10.06 8.35 21.90
C ASN A 308 10.80 9.26 20.90
N ASP A 309 10.90 8.85 19.63
CA ASP A 309 11.65 9.55 18.61
C ASP A 309 10.73 10.27 17.62
N GLU A 310 10.98 11.55 17.42
CA GLU A 310 10.32 12.33 16.40
C GLU A 310 10.98 12.06 15.04
N ARG A 311 10.18 11.56 14.07
CA ARG A 311 10.66 11.13 12.75
C ARG A 311 9.98 11.92 11.62
N PRO A 312 10.63 12.05 10.45
CA PRO A 312 9.98 12.63 9.27
C PRO A 312 8.70 11.88 8.90
N TYR A 313 7.61 12.61 8.65
CA TYR A 313 6.29 12.05 8.40
C TYR A 313 6.26 11.02 7.25
N PHE A 314 6.96 11.31 6.15
CA PHE A 314 6.97 10.44 4.96
C PHE A 314 8.03 9.34 5.00
N GLU A 315 8.87 9.25 6.04
CA GLU A 315 9.84 8.17 6.18
C GLU A 315 9.14 6.79 6.16
N GLN A 316 7.98 6.69 6.74
CA GLN A 316 7.18 5.46 6.79
C GLN A 316 6.73 4.95 5.38
N VAL A 317 6.86 5.74 4.31
CA VAL A 317 6.64 5.29 2.93
C VAL A 317 7.61 4.16 2.54
N PHE A 318 8.71 4.01 3.26
CA PHE A 318 9.65 2.90 3.13
C PHE A 318 8.92 1.54 3.11
N TRP A 319 8.09 1.27 4.11
CA TRP A 319 7.38 -0.01 4.23
C TRP A 319 6.42 -0.26 3.08
N ALA A 320 5.74 0.77 2.61
CA ALA A 320 4.91 0.69 1.43
C ALA A 320 5.74 0.49 0.15
N GLY A 321 6.87 1.21 0.04
CA GLY A 321 7.77 1.22 -1.12
C GLY A 321 8.35 -0.15 -1.46
N ILE A 322 8.63 -0.99 -0.45
CA ILE A 322 9.17 -2.34 -0.62
C ILE A 322 8.39 -3.14 -1.69
N ALA A 323 7.07 -3.12 -1.61
CA ALA A 323 6.22 -3.87 -2.56
C ALA A 323 5.95 -3.10 -3.86
N ILE A 324 5.96 -1.76 -3.83
CA ILE A 324 5.58 -0.93 -4.99
C ILE A 324 6.68 -0.92 -6.04
N ALA A 325 7.91 -0.63 -5.62
CA ALA A 325 9.05 -0.46 -6.53
C ALA A 325 9.21 -1.65 -7.48
N SER A 326 8.95 -2.86 -7.00
CA SER A 326 9.14 -4.10 -7.76
C SER A 326 7.83 -4.76 -8.21
N TYR A 327 6.72 -4.01 -8.23
CA TYR A 327 5.41 -4.48 -8.71
C TYR A 327 4.77 -5.63 -7.92
N LEU A 328 5.29 -5.96 -6.74
CA LEU A 328 4.86 -7.10 -5.94
C LEU A 328 3.45 -6.92 -5.38
N PRO A 329 2.63 -7.97 -5.31
CA PRO A 329 1.37 -7.93 -4.58
C PRO A 329 1.60 -7.86 -3.08
N SER A 330 0.70 -7.20 -2.36
CA SER A 330 0.76 -7.07 -0.91
C SER A 330 -0.64 -7.09 -0.31
N THR A 331 -0.87 -7.99 0.64
CA THR A 331 -2.15 -8.14 1.35
C THR A 331 -1.98 -7.69 2.80
N VAL A 332 -2.83 -6.76 3.26
CA VAL A 332 -2.90 -6.35 4.67
C VAL A 332 -3.98 -7.15 5.37
N ILE A 333 -3.64 -7.63 6.57
CA ILE A 333 -4.57 -8.27 7.50
C ILE A 333 -4.60 -7.50 8.83
N PRO A 334 -5.75 -7.39 9.50
CA PRO A 334 -5.81 -6.87 10.87
C PRO A 334 -5.16 -7.86 11.84
N THR A 335 -4.51 -7.35 12.89
CA THR A 335 -3.82 -8.18 13.89
C THR A 335 -4.32 -7.96 15.32
N GLY A 336 -5.41 -7.23 15.46
CA GLY A 336 -6.02 -6.85 16.74
C GLY A 336 -5.72 -5.41 17.13
N LEU A 337 -6.06 -5.06 18.36
CA LEU A 337 -6.02 -3.69 18.88
C LEU A 337 -4.82 -3.46 19.79
N THR A 338 -4.30 -2.23 19.82
CA THR A 338 -3.33 -1.74 20.81
C THR A 338 -3.96 -1.66 22.19
N GLY A 339 -3.15 -1.35 23.20
CA GLY A 339 -3.66 -1.04 24.56
C GLY A 339 -4.59 0.17 24.60
N GLU A 340 -4.49 1.07 23.62
CA GLU A 340 -5.35 2.25 23.46
C GLU A 340 -6.61 1.98 22.62
N GLY A 341 -6.78 0.75 22.12
CA GLY A 341 -7.98 0.35 21.35
C GLY A 341 -7.90 0.69 19.87
N LEU A 342 -6.75 1.03 19.32
CA LEU A 342 -6.54 1.30 17.91
C LEU A 342 -6.07 0.04 17.16
N PRO A 343 -6.55 -0.22 15.95
CA PRO A 343 -6.11 -1.38 15.18
C PRO A 343 -4.69 -1.22 14.63
N ILE A 344 -4.02 -2.35 14.49
CA ILE A 344 -2.77 -2.50 13.73
C ILE A 344 -2.92 -3.65 12.75
N GLY A 345 -2.52 -3.44 11.50
CA GLY A 345 -2.37 -4.48 10.49
C GLY A 345 -0.90 -4.78 10.20
N ILE A 346 -0.64 -5.92 9.58
CA ILE A 346 0.63 -6.25 8.94
C ILE A 346 0.40 -6.51 7.45
N GLN A 347 1.47 -6.40 6.64
CA GLN A 347 1.38 -6.77 5.22
C GLN A 347 2.10 -8.07 4.92
N ILE A 348 1.48 -8.84 4.01
CA ILE A 348 1.99 -10.08 3.43
C ILE A 348 2.38 -9.76 1.99
N ILE A 349 3.67 -9.71 1.70
CA ILE A 349 4.21 -9.44 0.37
C ILE A 349 4.55 -10.78 -0.30
N GLY A 350 4.14 -10.98 -1.55
CA GLY A 350 4.37 -12.18 -2.32
C GLY A 350 5.12 -11.95 -3.63
N PRO A 351 5.43 -13.03 -4.37
CA PRO A 351 6.02 -12.91 -5.69
C PRO A 351 5.09 -12.17 -6.66
N GLU A 352 5.64 -11.53 -7.66
CA GLU A 352 4.87 -10.91 -8.74
C GLU A 352 3.88 -11.91 -9.35
N TYR A 353 2.62 -11.51 -9.52
CA TYR A 353 1.45 -12.36 -9.85
C TYR A 353 1.10 -13.43 -8.81
N GLY A 354 1.64 -13.34 -7.60
CA GLY A 354 1.28 -14.17 -6.46
C GLY A 354 0.10 -13.64 -5.64
N ASP A 355 -0.77 -12.82 -6.21
CA ASP A 355 -1.89 -12.16 -5.55
C ASP A 355 -2.77 -13.14 -4.79
N LEU A 356 -3.22 -14.21 -5.44
CA LEU A 356 -4.04 -15.24 -4.80
C LEU A 356 -3.27 -16.11 -3.78
N LYS A 357 -1.92 -16.10 -3.82
CA LYS A 357 -1.09 -16.78 -2.82
C LYS A 357 -1.01 -15.96 -1.53
N THR A 358 -0.81 -14.64 -1.63
CA THR A 358 -0.81 -13.77 -0.43
C THR A 358 -2.18 -13.71 0.22
N ILE A 359 -3.26 -13.63 -0.57
CA ILE A 359 -4.63 -13.71 -0.07
C ILE A 359 -4.93 -15.10 0.53
N GLY A 360 -4.38 -16.17 -0.05
CA GLY A 360 -4.50 -17.53 0.48
C GLY A 360 -3.86 -17.67 1.88
N LEU A 361 -2.67 -17.09 2.09
CA LEU A 361 -2.05 -17.06 3.42
C LEU A 361 -2.87 -16.18 4.38
N ALA A 362 -3.41 -15.04 3.90
CA ALA A 362 -4.29 -14.18 4.70
C ALA A 362 -5.53 -14.92 5.18
N LYS A 363 -6.14 -15.81 4.36
CA LYS A 363 -7.28 -16.66 4.77
C LYS A 363 -6.91 -17.62 5.89
N LEU A 364 -5.77 -18.29 5.79
CA LEU A 364 -5.31 -19.19 6.86
C LEU A 364 -5.04 -18.43 8.16
N LEU A 365 -4.51 -17.21 8.09
CA LEU A 365 -4.32 -16.36 9.26
C LEU A 365 -5.65 -15.83 9.82
N GLU A 366 -6.62 -15.56 8.96
CA GLU A 366 -7.99 -15.18 9.38
C GLU A 366 -8.64 -16.31 10.19
N GLU A 367 -8.45 -17.58 9.80
CA GLU A 367 -8.90 -18.77 10.56
C GLU A 367 -8.21 -18.90 11.93
N GLU A 368 -7.02 -18.34 12.10
CA GLU A 368 -6.29 -18.27 13.38
C GLU A 368 -6.66 -17.04 14.24
N GLY A 369 -7.70 -16.29 13.84
CA GLY A 369 -8.24 -15.18 14.61
C GLY A 369 -7.72 -13.79 14.20
N TYR A 370 -6.97 -13.67 13.10
CA TYR A 370 -6.58 -12.38 12.50
C TYR A 370 -7.70 -11.85 11.59
N ASN A 371 -8.87 -11.64 12.17
CA ASN A 371 -10.10 -11.25 11.48
C ASN A 371 -10.50 -9.80 11.77
N PHE A 372 -11.40 -9.28 10.96
CA PHE A 372 -12.04 -7.99 11.19
C PHE A 372 -12.81 -8.01 12.51
N ILE A 373 -12.70 -6.93 13.27
CA ILE A 373 -13.51 -6.65 14.47
C ILE A 373 -14.15 -5.28 14.24
N PRO A 374 -15.46 -5.11 14.42
CA PRO A 374 -16.09 -3.81 14.28
C PRO A 374 -15.72 -2.87 15.45
N PRO A 375 -15.57 -1.54 15.21
CA PRO A 375 -15.43 -0.57 16.28
C PRO A 375 -16.66 -0.58 17.21
N ALA A 376 -16.46 -0.38 18.51
CA ALA A 376 -17.52 -0.49 19.51
C ALA A 376 -18.74 0.42 19.25
N ASN A 377 -18.52 1.59 18.64
CA ASN A 377 -19.58 2.54 18.28
C ASN A 377 -20.31 2.19 16.97
N TYR A 378 -19.82 1.19 16.23
CA TYR A 378 -20.36 0.76 14.94
C TYR A 378 -20.47 -0.78 14.92
N PRO A 379 -21.28 -1.37 15.81
CA PRO A 379 -21.45 -2.83 15.83
C PRO A 379 -22.13 -3.30 14.54
N ASP A 380 -21.79 -4.52 14.09
CA ASP A 380 -22.44 -5.17 12.93
C ASP A 380 -23.94 -5.42 13.13
#